data_a66d2d2b0c4b7e1d010c5942d416e801
#
_entry.id   a66d2d2b0c4b7e1d010c5942d416e801
#
_cell.length_a   1.000
_cell.length_b   1.000
_cell.length_c   1.000
_cell.angle_alpha   90.00
_cell.angle_beta   90.00
_cell.angle_gamma   90.00
#
_symmetry.space_group_name_H-M   'P 1'
#
loop_
_entity.id
_entity.type
_entity.pdbx_description
1 polymer ?
#
loop_
_entity_poly.entity_id
_entity_poly.type
_entity_poly.pdbx_seq_one_letter_code
_entity_poly.pdbx_strand_id
1 'polypeptide(L)'
;PAAQAGELLLTGLVRSGVPVRAVPLGPLHARRIADRAAAEAELAGLAGVDEERARLEAAIKTDDGVFTRYAVSSWSGHLVRLAARAKLTPNAVTGISVGLAAIAAVWFSAGTRIGLLAGAAAFYLSFVLDCVDGQLARFTRRGTALGSWLDTICDRGKEFAAYAALAAGYGAVHGQDVWPLAIGAMLLLALRHAIGSAYADAFPPDRGGARRGPARSLTLPYDLDPYDGEAGGGRPRGRARRAPRLVWARRMVVLPIGERTAVICLVAPVFEARVTFLVLLAWGGVATLYMLAGRIVRSLRRAEG
;
A
#
# COMPACT_ATOMS: atom_id res chain seq x y z
N PRO A 1 -29.85 4.05 -30.67
CA PRO A 1 -30.52 4.21 -29.37
C PRO A 1 -29.60 3.96 -28.18
N ALA A 2 -28.80 2.87 -28.17
CA ALA A 2 -27.88 2.57 -27.03
C ALA A 2 -26.76 3.59 -26.88
N ALA A 3 -26.26 4.18 -27.96
CA ALA A 3 -25.20 5.19 -27.92
C ALA A 3 -25.69 6.51 -27.33
N GLN A 4 -26.97 6.85 -27.50
CA GLN A 4 -27.58 8.05 -26.90
C GLN A 4 -27.85 7.88 -25.39
N ALA A 5 -28.10 6.64 -24.94
CA ALA A 5 -28.39 6.36 -23.54
C ALA A 5 -27.22 6.76 -22.59
N GLY A 6 -25.98 6.52 -23.00
CA GLY A 6 -24.79 6.94 -22.25
C GLY A 6 -24.65 8.46 -22.11
N GLU A 7 -24.95 9.20 -23.19
CA GLU A 7 -24.91 10.67 -23.16
C GLU A 7 -26.03 11.26 -22.33
N LEU A 8 -27.23 10.69 -22.45
CA LEU A 8 -28.38 11.11 -21.65
C LEU A 8 -28.13 10.87 -20.15
N LEU A 9 -27.54 9.72 -19.81
CA LEU A 9 -27.15 9.39 -18.45
C LEU A 9 -26.09 10.34 -17.91
N LEU A 10 -25.04 10.63 -18.70
CA LEU A 10 -23.99 11.56 -18.33
C LEU A 10 -24.55 12.98 -18.17
N THR A 11 -25.40 13.42 -19.10
CA THR A 11 -26.08 14.72 -19.03
C THR A 11 -27.00 14.81 -17.81
N GLY A 12 -27.73 13.74 -17.50
CA GLY A 12 -28.56 13.66 -16.31
C GLY A 12 -27.77 13.78 -15.02
N LEU A 13 -26.61 13.07 -14.93
CA LEU A 13 -25.71 13.14 -13.79
C LEU A 13 -25.12 14.55 -13.61
N VAL A 14 -24.69 15.19 -14.69
CA VAL A 14 -24.17 16.57 -14.65
C VAL A 14 -25.26 17.54 -14.19
N ARG A 15 -26.47 17.40 -14.71
CA ARG A 15 -27.61 18.25 -14.33
C ARG A 15 -28.06 18.06 -12.87
N SER A 16 -27.89 16.85 -12.33
CA SER A 16 -28.16 16.56 -10.91
C SER A 16 -27.02 16.98 -9.97
N GLY A 17 -26.03 17.71 -10.47
CA GLY A 17 -24.92 18.23 -9.67
C GLY A 17 -23.85 17.19 -9.32
N VAL A 18 -23.88 16.01 -9.93
CA VAL A 18 -22.84 15.01 -9.74
C VAL A 18 -21.54 15.49 -10.40
N PRO A 19 -20.44 15.62 -9.67
CA PRO A 19 -19.18 16.09 -10.25
C PRO A 19 -18.63 15.10 -11.26
N VAL A 20 -18.52 15.52 -12.52
CA VAL A 20 -17.93 14.73 -13.62
C VAL A 20 -16.50 15.18 -13.85
N ARG A 21 -15.57 14.22 -13.88
CA ARG A 21 -14.16 14.47 -14.08
C ARG A 21 -13.65 13.73 -15.32
N ALA A 22 -13.02 14.46 -16.22
CA ALA A 22 -12.29 13.85 -17.32
C ALA A 22 -10.98 13.23 -16.84
N VAL A 23 -10.70 12.01 -17.27
CA VAL A 23 -9.53 11.23 -16.90
C VAL A 23 -8.82 10.79 -18.16
N PRO A 24 -7.52 11.06 -18.30
CA PRO A 24 -6.75 10.53 -19.40
C PRO A 24 -6.69 9.01 -19.33
N LEU A 25 -6.91 8.35 -20.46
CA LEU A 25 -6.90 6.88 -20.56
C LEU A 25 -5.50 6.25 -20.37
N GLY A 26 -4.43 7.06 -20.43
CA GLY A 26 -3.07 6.55 -20.33
C GLY A 26 -2.75 5.56 -21.46
N PRO A 27 -2.30 4.33 -21.14
CA PRO A 27 -1.99 3.30 -22.13
C PRO A 27 -3.24 2.56 -22.66
N LEU A 28 -4.44 2.94 -22.23
CA LEU A 28 -5.69 2.34 -22.69
C LEU A 28 -6.23 3.10 -23.90
N HIS A 29 -6.92 2.39 -24.79
CA HIS A 29 -7.59 2.96 -25.94
C HIS A 29 -9.11 2.84 -25.75
N ALA A 30 -9.84 3.94 -25.97
CA ALA A 30 -11.29 3.93 -26.02
C ALA A 30 -11.76 5.06 -26.92
N ARG A 31 -12.59 4.73 -27.90
CA ARG A 31 -13.19 5.67 -28.80
C ARG A 31 -14.65 5.33 -29.07
N ARG A 32 -15.47 6.32 -29.28
CA ARG A 32 -16.85 6.13 -29.67
C ARG A 32 -16.90 5.76 -31.15
N ILE A 33 -17.60 4.68 -31.46
CA ILE A 33 -17.76 4.16 -32.83
C ILE A 33 -19.11 4.65 -33.37
N ALA A 34 -19.08 5.34 -34.49
CA ALA A 34 -20.27 5.85 -35.15
C ALA A 34 -20.81 4.87 -36.21
N ASP A 35 -19.92 4.18 -36.92
CA ASP A 35 -20.24 3.29 -38.00
C ASP A 35 -19.22 2.12 -38.08
N ARG A 36 -19.46 1.21 -39.03
CA ARG A 36 -18.64 0.01 -39.21
C ARG A 36 -17.21 0.36 -39.68
N ALA A 37 -17.06 1.35 -40.55
CA ALA A 37 -15.76 1.74 -41.05
C ALA A 37 -14.89 2.33 -39.90
N ALA A 38 -15.50 3.14 -39.02
CA ALA A 38 -14.86 3.64 -37.80
C ALA A 38 -14.48 2.50 -36.85
N ALA A 39 -15.32 1.43 -36.75
CA ALA A 39 -15.00 0.26 -35.94
C ALA A 39 -13.79 -0.50 -36.48
N GLU A 40 -13.69 -0.69 -37.77
CA GLU A 40 -12.56 -1.37 -38.42
C GLU A 40 -11.25 -0.58 -38.27
N ALA A 41 -11.31 0.74 -38.41
CA ALA A 41 -10.15 1.61 -38.17
C ALA A 41 -9.67 1.59 -36.72
N GLU A 42 -10.61 1.57 -35.76
CA GLU A 42 -10.27 1.53 -34.33
C GLU A 42 -9.77 0.16 -33.85
N LEU A 43 -10.13 -0.94 -34.52
CA LEU A 43 -9.56 -2.26 -34.28
C LEU A 43 -8.03 -2.26 -34.51
N ALA A 44 -7.56 -1.55 -35.53
CA ALA A 44 -6.12 -1.38 -35.76
C ALA A 44 -5.46 -0.60 -34.61
N GLY A 45 -6.14 0.40 -34.04
CA GLY A 45 -5.68 1.14 -32.88
C GLY A 45 -5.59 0.29 -31.61
N LEU A 46 -6.56 -0.64 -31.43
CA LEU A 46 -6.54 -1.58 -30.31
C LEU A 46 -5.39 -2.58 -30.41
N ALA A 47 -5.02 -3.00 -31.60
CA ALA A 47 -3.87 -3.91 -31.82
C ALA A 47 -2.53 -3.29 -31.37
N GLY A 48 -2.44 -1.96 -31.32
CA GLY A 48 -1.26 -1.23 -30.80
C GLY A 48 -1.22 -1.08 -29.27
N VAL A 49 -2.27 -1.52 -28.54
CA VAL A 49 -2.31 -1.40 -27.08
C VAL A 49 -1.51 -2.52 -26.42
N ASP A 50 -0.47 -2.16 -25.69
CA ASP A 50 0.26 -3.11 -24.85
C ASP A 50 -0.55 -3.40 -23.57
N GLU A 51 -1.33 -4.47 -23.62
CA GLU A 51 -2.16 -4.91 -22.50
C GLU A 51 -1.33 -5.29 -21.27
N GLU A 52 -0.17 -5.92 -21.46
CA GLU A 52 0.67 -6.34 -20.35
C GLU A 52 1.18 -5.10 -19.59
N ARG A 53 1.64 -4.11 -20.32
CA ARG A 53 2.07 -2.83 -19.74
C ARG A 53 0.92 -2.11 -19.05
N ALA A 54 -0.25 -2.03 -19.67
CA ALA A 54 -1.43 -1.40 -19.09
C ALA A 54 -1.86 -2.09 -17.78
N ARG A 55 -1.86 -3.43 -17.76
CA ARG A 55 -2.16 -4.23 -16.56
C ARG A 55 -1.13 -4.01 -15.46
N LEU A 56 0.15 -3.93 -15.82
CA LEU A 56 1.24 -3.72 -14.87
C LEU A 56 1.15 -2.32 -14.25
N GLU A 57 0.96 -1.28 -15.05
CA GLU A 57 0.76 0.08 -14.55
C GLU A 57 -0.50 0.17 -13.66
N ALA A 58 -1.56 -0.56 -13.99
CA ALA A 58 -2.76 -0.65 -13.17
C ALA A 58 -2.56 -1.47 -11.86
N ALA A 59 -1.60 -2.38 -11.82
CA ALA A 59 -1.31 -3.19 -10.64
C ALA A 59 -0.52 -2.44 -9.57
N ILE A 60 0.25 -1.41 -9.95
CA ILE A 60 1.03 -0.59 -9.02
C ILE A 60 0.11 0.43 -8.34
N LYS A 61 0.08 0.46 -7.02
CA LYS A 61 -0.66 1.47 -6.25
C LYS A 61 0.00 2.85 -6.42
N THR A 62 -0.79 3.88 -6.65
CA THR A 62 -0.31 5.27 -6.76
C THR A 62 -0.19 5.97 -5.41
N ASP A 63 -0.78 5.39 -4.38
CA ASP A 63 -0.93 5.99 -3.05
C ASP A 63 0.05 5.41 -2.01
N ASP A 64 1.02 4.61 -2.46
CA ASP A 64 2.09 4.09 -1.62
C ASP A 64 2.97 5.21 -1.04
N GLY A 65 3.62 4.96 0.10
CA GLY A 65 4.56 5.87 0.74
C GLY A 65 5.73 6.26 -0.17
N VAL A 66 6.47 7.29 0.24
CA VAL A 66 7.61 7.82 -0.54
C VAL A 66 8.65 6.73 -0.76
N PHE A 67 9.03 6.02 0.31
CA PHE A 67 10.02 4.94 0.22
C PHE A 67 9.55 3.85 -0.74
N THR A 68 8.33 3.33 -0.57
CA THR A 68 7.78 2.29 -1.45
C THR A 68 7.77 2.73 -2.90
N ARG A 69 7.39 3.98 -3.17
CA ARG A 69 7.31 4.50 -4.52
C ARG A 69 8.68 4.56 -5.22
N TYR A 70 9.71 5.06 -4.53
CA TYR A 70 11.02 5.27 -5.14
C TYR A 70 11.94 4.08 -5.00
N ALA A 71 11.91 3.39 -3.87
CA ALA A 71 12.80 2.26 -3.60
C ALA A 71 12.26 0.90 -4.08
N VAL A 72 10.93 0.77 -4.27
CA VAL A 72 10.32 -0.50 -4.66
C VAL A 72 9.56 -0.39 -5.97
N SER A 73 8.55 0.49 -6.07
CA SER A 73 7.62 0.51 -7.21
C SER A 73 8.28 0.88 -8.54
N SER A 74 9.46 1.48 -8.53
CA SER A 74 10.22 1.83 -9.73
C SER A 74 10.70 0.60 -10.51
N TRP A 75 10.94 -0.52 -9.83
CA TRP A 75 11.50 -1.74 -10.43
C TRP A 75 10.73 -3.03 -10.13
N SER A 76 9.84 -3.03 -9.13
CA SER A 76 9.04 -4.20 -8.75
C SER A 76 8.23 -4.81 -9.90
N GLY A 77 7.86 -3.99 -10.90
CA GLY A 77 7.18 -4.47 -12.10
C GLY A 77 7.94 -5.56 -12.87
N HIS A 78 9.27 -5.58 -12.81
CA HIS A 78 10.07 -6.66 -13.40
C HIS A 78 9.88 -7.97 -12.61
N LEU A 79 9.84 -7.90 -11.28
CA LEU A 79 9.59 -9.06 -10.42
C LEU A 79 8.17 -9.59 -10.61
N VAL A 80 7.17 -8.71 -10.77
CA VAL A 80 5.79 -9.13 -11.07
C VAL A 80 5.72 -9.93 -12.36
N ARG A 81 6.38 -9.47 -13.42
CA ARG A 81 6.46 -10.22 -14.68
C ARG A 81 7.16 -11.56 -14.52
N LEU A 82 8.28 -11.58 -13.80
CA LEU A 82 9.03 -12.82 -13.53
C LEU A 82 8.17 -13.82 -12.75
N ALA A 83 7.52 -13.37 -11.66
CA ALA A 83 6.63 -14.19 -10.86
C ALA A 83 5.43 -14.71 -11.67
N ALA A 84 4.84 -13.86 -12.52
CA ALA A 84 3.75 -14.26 -13.41
C ALA A 84 4.19 -15.31 -14.45
N ARG A 85 5.37 -15.15 -15.06
CA ARG A 85 5.94 -16.12 -15.98
C ARG A 85 6.28 -17.44 -15.29
N ALA A 86 6.78 -17.38 -14.07
CA ALA A 86 7.02 -18.55 -13.23
C ALA A 86 5.73 -19.19 -12.67
N LYS A 87 4.55 -18.64 -13.03
CA LYS A 87 3.22 -19.09 -12.57
C LYS A 87 3.08 -19.12 -11.04
N LEU A 88 3.85 -18.29 -10.33
CA LEU A 88 3.74 -18.17 -8.88
C LEU A 88 2.39 -17.59 -8.50
N THR A 89 1.85 -18.10 -7.39
CA THR A 89 0.64 -17.51 -6.79
C THR A 89 1.02 -16.35 -5.87
N PRO A 90 0.14 -15.36 -5.66
CA PRO A 90 0.39 -14.30 -4.69
C PRO A 90 0.77 -14.84 -3.31
N ASN A 91 0.03 -15.82 -2.80
CA ASN A 91 0.30 -16.45 -1.50
C ASN A 91 1.67 -17.15 -1.43
N ALA A 92 2.17 -17.71 -2.56
CA ALA A 92 3.51 -18.27 -2.60
C ALA A 92 4.58 -17.18 -2.45
N VAL A 93 4.36 -16.02 -3.08
CA VAL A 93 5.26 -14.85 -2.94
C VAL A 93 5.23 -14.30 -1.51
N THR A 94 4.04 -14.21 -0.89
CA THR A 94 3.91 -13.88 0.55
C THR A 94 4.69 -14.86 1.42
N GLY A 95 4.60 -16.17 1.15
CA GLY A 95 5.37 -17.19 1.88
C GLY A 95 6.88 -16.99 1.77
N ILE A 96 7.39 -16.68 0.58
CA ILE A 96 8.82 -16.36 0.37
C ILE A 96 9.20 -15.09 1.13
N SER A 97 8.36 -14.06 1.10
CA SER A 97 8.54 -12.81 1.86
C SER A 97 8.69 -13.10 3.36
N VAL A 98 7.80 -13.92 3.93
CA VAL A 98 7.87 -14.34 5.34
C VAL A 98 9.15 -15.10 5.65
N GLY A 99 9.57 -16.01 4.76
CA GLY A 99 10.84 -16.74 4.90
C GLY A 99 12.05 -15.79 4.95
N LEU A 100 12.09 -14.77 4.08
CA LEU A 100 13.15 -13.75 4.10
C LEU A 100 13.10 -12.90 5.37
N ALA A 101 11.92 -12.57 5.88
CA ALA A 101 11.79 -11.86 7.16
C ALA A 101 12.29 -12.70 8.35
N ALA A 102 12.05 -14.01 8.34
CA ALA A 102 12.60 -14.90 9.35
C ALA A 102 14.14 -14.96 9.28
N ILE A 103 14.72 -15.03 8.09
CA ILE A 103 16.17 -14.92 7.88
C ILE A 103 16.68 -13.57 8.39
N ALA A 104 15.99 -12.49 8.09
CA ALA A 104 16.33 -11.15 8.59
C ALA A 104 16.34 -11.10 10.12
N ALA A 105 15.34 -11.70 10.77
CA ALA A 105 15.25 -11.76 12.23
C ALA A 105 16.43 -12.52 12.84
N VAL A 106 16.85 -13.65 12.24
CA VAL A 106 18.06 -14.37 12.65
C VAL A 106 19.31 -13.49 12.56
N TRP A 107 19.47 -12.76 11.46
CA TRP A 107 20.62 -11.84 11.33
C TRP A 107 20.57 -10.67 12.31
N PHE A 108 19.40 -10.06 12.53
CA PHE A 108 19.20 -9.00 13.50
C PHE A 108 19.50 -9.45 14.93
N SER A 109 19.16 -10.69 15.28
CA SER A 109 19.41 -11.23 16.62
C SER A 109 20.89 -11.48 16.92
N ALA A 110 21.75 -11.50 15.91
CA ALA A 110 23.20 -11.56 16.11
C ALA A 110 23.76 -10.24 16.71
N GLY A 111 23.07 -9.10 16.57
CA GLY A 111 23.44 -7.80 17.13
C GLY A 111 24.72 -7.19 16.56
N THR A 112 25.49 -7.93 15.76
CA THR A 112 26.72 -7.46 15.15
C THR A 112 26.43 -6.54 13.97
N ARG A 113 27.37 -5.65 13.61
CA ARG A 113 27.21 -4.75 12.47
C ARG A 113 26.94 -5.49 11.15
N ILE A 114 27.64 -6.60 10.94
CA ILE A 114 27.42 -7.46 9.76
C ILE A 114 26.00 -8.08 9.82
N GLY A 115 25.59 -8.55 11.01
CA GLY A 115 24.24 -9.09 11.23
C GLY A 115 23.15 -8.04 10.96
N LEU A 116 23.33 -6.83 11.42
CA LEU A 116 22.40 -5.71 11.18
C LEU A 116 22.33 -5.35 9.68
N LEU A 117 23.45 -5.34 8.97
CA LEU A 117 23.48 -5.08 7.52
C LEU A 117 22.80 -6.22 6.73
N ALA A 118 23.16 -7.47 7.02
CA ALA A 118 22.57 -8.64 6.35
C ALA A 118 21.06 -8.76 6.66
N GLY A 119 20.68 -8.53 7.92
CA GLY A 119 19.29 -8.49 8.35
C GLY A 119 18.50 -7.38 7.64
N ALA A 120 19.07 -6.18 7.53
CA ALA A 120 18.45 -5.07 6.82
C ALA A 120 18.25 -5.38 5.33
N ALA A 121 19.23 -5.98 4.67
CA ALA A 121 19.13 -6.40 3.26
C ALA A 121 18.03 -7.46 3.07
N ALA A 122 17.99 -8.49 3.93
CA ALA A 122 16.97 -9.54 3.87
C ALA A 122 15.57 -8.98 4.19
N PHE A 123 15.45 -8.08 5.17
CA PHE A 123 14.17 -7.45 5.52
C PHE A 123 13.64 -6.52 4.44
N TYR A 124 14.54 -5.77 3.78
CA TYR A 124 14.19 -4.98 2.60
C TYR A 124 13.69 -5.85 1.46
N LEU A 125 14.36 -6.97 1.14
CA LEU A 125 13.92 -7.90 0.10
C LEU A 125 12.57 -8.54 0.46
N SER A 126 12.35 -8.90 1.74
CA SER A 126 11.05 -9.33 2.22
C SER A 126 9.97 -8.30 1.92
N PHE A 127 10.20 -7.03 2.26
CA PHE A 127 9.26 -5.94 1.99
C PHE A 127 9.00 -5.74 0.48
N VAL A 128 10.04 -5.88 -0.35
CA VAL A 128 9.88 -5.81 -1.82
C VAL A 128 8.96 -6.91 -2.33
N LEU A 129 9.16 -8.17 -1.87
CA LEU A 129 8.31 -9.30 -2.28
C LEU A 129 6.86 -9.15 -1.80
N ASP A 130 6.66 -8.56 -0.66
CA ASP A 130 5.37 -8.19 -0.12
C ASP A 130 4.62 -7.20 -1.02
N CYS A 131 5.31 -6.17 -1.49
CA CYS A 131 4.74 -5.27 -2.50
C CYS A 131 4.44 -6.01 -3.82
N VAL A 132 5.28 -6.99 -4.20
CA VAL A 132 5.12 -7.78 -5.43
C VAL A 132 3.93 -8.72 -5.36
N ASP A 133 3.62 -9.37 -4.22
CA ASP A 133 2.49 -10.29 -4.11
C ASP A 133 1.15 -9.57 -4.34
N GLY A 134 0.97 -8.39 -3.72
CA GLY A 134 -0.20 -7.55 -3.95
C GLY A 134 -0.28 -7.02 -5.40
N GLN A 135 0.85 -6.67 -6.00
CA GLN A 135 0.91 -6.28 -7.41
C GLN A 135 0.58 -7.49 -8.32
N LEU A 136 1.11 -8.67 -8.03
CA LEU A 136 0.85 -9.91 -8.76
C LEU A 136 -0.64 -10.31 -8.67
N ALA A 137 -1.24 -10.20 -7.48
CA ALA A 137 -2.67 -10.47 -7.29
C ALA A 137 -3.54 -9.57 -8.18
N ARG A 138 -3.21 -8.28 -8.29
CA ARG A 138 -3.90 -7.32 -9.16
C ARG A 138 -3.62 -7.57 -10.64
N PHE A 139 -2.37 -7.84 -11.00
CA PHE A 139 -1.94 -8.11 -12.36
C PHE A 139 -2.60 -9.38 -12.94
N THR A 140 -2.64 -10.47 -12.15
CA THR A 140 -3.22 -11.75 -12.54
C THR A 140 -4.73 -11.83 -12.27
N ARG A 141 -5.31 -10.85 -11.56
CA ARG A 141 -6.70 -10.84 -11.08
C ARG A 141 -7.04 -12.06 -10.20
N ARG A 142 -6.06 -12.58 -9.47
CA ARG A 142 -6.18 -13.76 -8.59
C ARG A 142 -6.12 -13.39 -7.10
N GLY A 143 -6.59 -12.21 -6.73
CA GLY A 143 -6.72 -11.81 -5.33
C GLY A 143 -7.86 -12.55 -4.64
N THR A 144 -7.62 -13.06 -3.41
CA THR A 144 -8.64 -13.69 -2.57
C THR A 144 -8.75 -12.96 -1.23
N ALA A 145 -9.91 -13.04 -0.58
CA ALA A 145 -10.11 -12.48 0.76
C ALA A 145 -9.14 -13.08 1.79
N LEU A 146 -8.96 -14.41 1.73
CA LEU A 146 -8.01 -15.12 2.59
C LEU A 146 -6.58 -14.66 2.34
N GLY A 147 -6.17 -14.49 1.07
CA GLY A 147 -4.82 -14.00 0.74
C GLY A 147 -4.56 -12.61 1.30
N SER A 148 -5.51 -11.69 1.17
CA SER A 148 -5.37 -10.34 1.72
C SER A 148 -5.35 -10.31 3.25
N TRP A 149 -6.11 -11.18 3.92
CA TRP A 149 -6.07 -11.33 5.36
C TRP A 149 -4.74 -11.92 5.84
N LEU A 150 -4.26 -12.96 5.15
CA LEU A 150 -2.98 -13.60 5.46
C LEU A 150 -1.82 -12.62 5.29
N ASP A 151 -1.77 -11.89 4.19
CA ASP A 151 -0.82 -10.83 3.90
C ASP A 151 -0.73 -9.83 5.06
N THR A 152 -1.88 -9.36 5.51
CA THR A 152 -1.98 -8.44 6.65
C THR A 152 -1.37 -8.99 7.94
N ILE A 153 -1.67 -10.25 8.29
CA ILE A 153 -1.16 -10.86 9.52
C ILE A 153 0.35 -11.09 9.39
N CYS A 154 0.79 -11.57 8.22
CA CYS A 154 2.20 -11.77 7.95
C CYS A 154 2.99 -10.48 8.07
N ASP A 155 2.48 -9.36 7.56
CA ASP A 155 3.09 -8.04 7.70
C ASP A 155 3.36 -7.65 9.15
N ARG A 156 2.37 -7.86 10.01
CA ARG A 156 2.51 -7.56 11.44
C ARG A 156 3.49 -8.50 12.11
N GLY A 157 3.39 -9.79 11.80
CA GLY A 157 4.33 -10.80 12.30
C GLY A 157 5.77 -10.48 11.94
N LYS A 158 6.02 -10.09 10.69
CA LYS A 158 7.37 -9.69 10.21
C LYS A 158 7.91 -8.49 10.98
N GLU A 159 7.11 -7.43 11.17
CA GLU A 159 7.54 -6.25 11.93
C GLU A 159 7.83 -6.59 13.40
N PHE A 160 6.96 -7.35 14.05
CA PHE A 160 7.16 -7.75 15.44
C PHE A 160 8.39 -8.65 15.61
N ALA A 161 8.60 -9.60 14.70
CA ALA A 161 9.77 -10.45 14.68
C ALA A 161 11.07 -9.63 14.52
N ALA A 162 11.07 -8.65 13.62
CA ALA A 162 12.20 -7.74 13.43
C ALA A 162 12.49 -6.91 14.70
N TYR A 163 11.45 -6.38 15.36
CA TYR A 163 11.64 -5.61 16.61
C TYR A 163 12.18 -6.50 17.73
N ALA A 164 11.63 -7.70 17.92
CA ALA A 164 12.11 -8.64 18.92
C ALA A 164 13.56 -9.05 18.66
N ALA A 165 13.90 -9.36 17.41
CA ALA A 165 15.25 -9.76 17.01
C ALA A 165 16.29 -8.64 17.21
N LEU A 166 15.94 -7.40 16.86
CA LEU A 166 16.79 -6.23 17.11
C LEU A 166 17.01 -6.01 18.60
N ALA A 167 15.99 -6.19 19.44
CA ALA A 167 16.11 -6.03 20.89
C ALA A 167 17.00 -7.13 21.49
N ALA A 168 16.79 -8.38 21.08
CA ALA A 168 17.58 -9.52 21.53
C ALA A 168 19.06 -9.37 21.14
N GLY A 169 19.34 -9.02 19.87
CA GLY A 169 20.70 -8.81 19.37
C GLY A 169 21.42 -7.67 20.07
N TYR A 170 20.73 -6.57 20.31
CA TYR A 170 21.32 -5.43 21.04
C TYR A 170 21.67 -5.81 22.47
N GLY A 171 20.77 -6.50 23.18
CA GLY A 171 21.01 -6.97 24.54
C GLY A 171 22.20 -7.94 24.62
N ALA A 172 22.32 -8.85 23.65
CA ALA A 172 23.40 -9.81 23.58
C ALA A 172 24.79 -9.17 23.38
N VAL A 173 24.88 -8.11 22.59
CA VAL A 173 26.17 -7.45 22.27
C VAL A 173 26.53 -6.37 23.29
N HIS A 174 25.55 -5.59 23.76
CA HIS A 174 25.83 -4.42 24.61
C HIS A 174 25.55 -4.65 26.10
N GLY A 175 24.95 -5.79 26.46
CA GLY A 175 24.55 -6.04 27.86
C GLY A 175 23.47 -5.07 28.38
N GLN A 176 22.85 -4.30 27.51
CA GLN A 176 21.84 -3.30 27.87
C GLN A 176 20.46 -3.76 27.42
N ASP A 177 19.48 -3.60 28.30
CA ASP A 177 18.09 -3.95 27.99
C ASP A 177 17.39 -2.82 27.20
N VAL A 178 16.97 -3.13 25.98
CA VAL A 178 16.16 -2.25 25.13
C VAL A 178 14.76 -2.81 24.87
N TRP A 179 14.38 -3.91 25.54
CA TRP A 179 13.06 -4.50 25.43
C TRP A 179 11.91 -3.53 25.75
N PRO A 180 12.02 -2.63 26.75
CA PRO A 180 10.96 -1.64 26.98
C PRO A 180 10.70 -0.74 25.76
N LEU A 181 11.74 -0.36 25.02
CA LEU A 181 11.58 0.43 23.78
C LEU A 181 10.96 -0.41 22.64
N ALA A 182 11.41 -1.66 22.49
CA ALA A 182 10.86 -2.58 21.49
C ALA A 182 9.38 -2.88 21.76
N ILE A 183 9.03 -3.21 23.00
CA ILE A 183 7.64 -3.43 23.41
C ILE A 183 6.81 -2.16 23.20
N GLY A 184 7.32 -1.00 23.57
CA GLY A 184 6.67 0.28 23.31
C GLY A 184 6.38 0.51 21.82
N ALA A 185 7.35 0.20 20.94
CA ALA A 185 7.18 0.30 19.48
C ALA A 185 6.14 -0.71 18.96
N MET A 186 6.13 -1.96 19.45
CA MET A 186 5.13 -2.98 19.12
C MET A 186 3.73 -2.55 19.55
N LEU A 187 3.59 -2.07 20.79
CA LEU A 187 2.30 -1.59 21.33
C LEU A 187 1.79 -0.38 20.57
N LEU A 188 2.66 0.57 20.24
CA LEU A 188 2.29 1.74 19.42
C LEU A 188 1.79 1.31 18.04
N LEU A 189 2.46 0.34 17.42
CA LEU A 189 2.05 -0.23 16.14
C LEU A 189 0.69 -0.93 16.26
N ALA A 190 0.50 -1.79 17.27
CA ALA A 190 -0.76 -2.46 17.52
C ALA A 190 -1.91 -1.48 17.79
N LEU A 191 -1.67 -0.45 18.62
CA LEU A 191 -2.63 0.60 18.91
C LEU A 191 -3.07 1.37 17.65
N ARG A 192 -2.12 1.73 16.79
CA ARG A 192 -2.44 2.39 15.51
C ARG A 192 -3.38 1.55 14.65
N HIS A 193 -3.15 0.23 14.59
CA HIS A 193 -4.00 -0.68 13.84
C HIS A 193 -5.39 -0.81 14.48
N ALA A 194 -5.44 -0.97 15.81
CA ALA A 194 -6.70 -1.04 16.54
C ALA A 194 -7.54 0.23 16.36
N ILE A 195 -6.93 1.42 16.45
CA ILE A 195 -7.60 2.68 16.15
C ILE A 195 -8.08 2.71 14.68
N GLY A 196 -7.27 2.15 13.75
CA GLY A 196 -7.59 2.07 12.33
C GLY A 196 -8.83 1.25 12.05
N SER A 197 -8.85 0.00 12.52
CA SER A 197 -9.95 -0.94 12.32
C SER A 197 -11.22 -0.46 13.04
N ALA A 198 -11.11 -0.04 14.29
CA ALA A 198 -12.26 0.48 15.06
C ALA A 198 -12.93 1.70 14.39
N TYR A 199 -12.11 2.61 13.82
CA TYR A 199 -12.66 3.75 13.09
C TYR A 199 -13.36 3.32 11.79
N ALA A 200 -12.79 2.37 11.05
CA ALA A 200 -13.39 1.88 9.81
C ALA A 200 -14.69 1.11 10.06
N ASP A 201 -14.79 0.40 11.19
CA ASP A 201 -16.00 -0.31 11.60
C ASP A 201 -17.10 0.67 12.05
N ALA A 202 -16.73 1.72 12.80
CA ALA A 202 -17.67 2.73 13.27
C ALA A 202 -18.16 3.67 12.16
N PHE A 203 -17.31 3.95 11.17
CA PHE A 203 -17.56 4.87 10.05
C PHE A 203 -17.31 4.20 8.71
N PRO A 204 -18.09 3.18 8.34
CA PRO A 204 -17.91 2.52 7.04
C PRO A 204 -18.07 3.54 5.92
N PRO A 205 -17.25 3.44 4.86
CA PRO A 205 -17.40 4.32 3.70
C PRO A 205 -18.80 4.16 3.12
N ASP A 206 -19.46 5.28 2.83
CA ASP A 206 -20.80 5.31 2.26
C ASP A 206 -20.85 4.38 1.02
N ARG A 207 -21.60 3.31 1.15
CA ARG A 207 -21.87 2.38 0.04
C ARG A 207 -22.97 2.96 -0.84
N GLY A 208 -22.76 4.18 -1.34
CA GLY A 208 -23.68 4.77 -2.31
C GLY A 208 -23.89 3.83 -3.48
N GLY A 209 -25.03 3.18 -3.52
CA GLY A 209 -25.74 2.64 -4.66
C GLY A 209 -25.05 1.74 -5.69
N ALA A 210 -23.80 1.33 -5.54
CA ALA A 210 -23.14 0.47 -6.52
C ALA A 210 -23.35 -1.01 -6.19
N ARG A 211 -24.25 -1.65 -6.97
CA ARG A 211 -24.44 -3.10 -7.02
C ARG A 211 -23.09 -3.82 -7.07
N ARG A 212 -23.00 -4.90 -6.29
CA ARG A 212 -21.88 -5.84 -6.23
C ARG A 212 -21.48 -6.33 -7.63
N GLY A 213 -20.45 -5.73 -8.21
CA GLY A 213 -19.68 -6.37 -9.28
C GLY A 213 -18.65 -7.31 -8.66
N PRO A 214 -18.27 -8.41 -9.33
CA PRO A 214 -17.28 -9.34 -8.80
C PRO A 214 -15.91 -8.66 -8.67
N ALA A 215 -15.25 -8.95 -7.57
CA ALA A 215 -13.86 -8.59 -7.26
C ALA A 215 -13.55 -7.08 -7.12
N ARG A 216 -14.14 -6.44 -6.11
CA ARG A 216 -13.40 -5.38 -5.43
C ARG A 216 -12.23 -6.05 -4.71
N SER A 217 -11.00 -5.64 -5.03
CA SER A 217 -9.87 -5.93 -4.17
C SER A 217 -10.27 -5.53 -2.75
N LEU A 218 -10.32 -6.51 -1.86
CA LEU A 218 -10.53 -6.30 -0.43
C LEU A 218 -9.28 -5.57 0.10
N THR A 219 -9.22 -4.26 -0.10
CA THR A 219 -8.39 -3.41 0.75
C THR A 219 -9.05 -3.45 2.11
N LEU A 220 -8.37 -4.09 3.04
CA LEU A 220 -8.84 -4.11 4.42
C LEU A 220 -8.95 -2.67 4.96
N PRO A 221 -9.93 -2.41 5.85
CA PRO A 221 -10.24 -1.05 6.31
C PRO A 221 -9.08 -0.26 6.92
N TYR A 222 -7.98 -0.92 7.33
CA TYR A 222 -6.82 -0.25 7.91
C TYR A 222 -5.77 0.22 6.88
N ASP A 223 -5.84 -0.23 5.59
CA ASP A 223 -5.09 0.36 4.47
C ASP A 223 -5.71 1.69 4.02
N LEU A 224 -6.83 2.09 4.62
CA LEU A 224 -7.37 3.43 4.44
C LEU A 224 -6.41 4.42 5.11
N ASP A 225 -5.48 4.93 4.32
CA ASP A 225 -4.78 6.18 4.60
C ASP A 225 -5.85 7.17 5.07
N PRO A 226 -5.66 7.91 6.19
CA PRO A 226 -6.62 8.92 6.65
C PRO A 226 -7.03 9.92 5.55
N TYR A 227 -6.38 9.88 4.41
CA TYR A 227 -6.64 10.69 3.21
C TYR A 227 -7.50 10.00 2.14
N ASP A 228 -7.71 8.66 2.18
CA ASP A 228 -8.56 7.98 1.21
C ASP A 228 -10.07 8.25 1.43
N GLY A 229 -10.44 8.81 2.59
CA GLY A 229 -11.82 9.15 2.93
C GLY A 229 -12.45 10.31 2.15
N GLU A 230 -11.64 11.17 1.49
CA GLU A 230 -12.17 12.26 0.64
C GLU A 230 -12.26 11.88 -0.85
N ALA A 231 -11.82 10.69 -1.23
CA ALA A 231 -11.86 10.22 -2.61
C ALA A 231 -12.71 8.95 -2.73
N GLY A 232 -13.98 9.03 -2.37
CA GLY A 232 -15.03 8.03 -2.66
C GLY A 232 -15.36 7.90 -4.16
N GLY A 233 -14.43 8.17 -5.04
CA GLY A 233 -14.44 7.90 -6.47
C GLY A 233 -13.08 7.41 -6.85
N GLY A 234 -13.01 6.20 -7.41
CA GLY A 234 -11.77 5.63 -7.93
C GLY A 234 -11.00 6.67 -8.72
N ARG A 235 -9.88 7.13 -8.15
CA ARG A 235 -9.00 8.08 -8.85
C ARG A 235 -8.47 7.38 -10.09
N PRO A 236 -8.75 7.91 -11.27
CA PRO A 236 -8.22 7.37 -12.49
C PRO A 236 -6.71 7.53 -12.49
N ARG A 237 -6.04 6.46 -12.78
CA ARG A 237 -4.60 6.30 -12.94
C ARG A 237 -4.13 7.01 -14.21
N GLY A 238 -4.22 8.33 -14.25
CA GLY A 238 -3.53 9.14 -15.23
C GLY A 238 -2.18 9.54 -14.67
N ARG A 239 -1.14 9.47 -15.49
CA ARG A 239 0.24 9.92 -15.31
C ARG A 239 0.40 10.77 -14.06
N ALA A 240 1.10 10.27 -13.04
CA ALA A 240 1.23 10.90 -11.74
C ALA A 240 1.59 12.38 -11.90
N ARG A 241 0.61 13.25 -11.86
CA ARG A 241 0.84 14.67 -11.64
C ARG A 241 1.66 14.73 -10.36
N ARG A 242 2.83 15.35 -10.41
CA ARG A 242 3.67 15.57 -9.22
C ARG A 242 2.74 16.12 -8.15
N ALA A 243 2.41 15.30 -7.16
CA ALA A 243 1.59 15.73 -6.06
C ALA A 243 2.29 16.93 -5.42
N PRO A 244 1.59 18.02 -5.04
CA PRO A 244 2.22 19.16 -4.42
C PRO A 244 3.05 18.68 -3.22
N ARG A 245 4.23 19.28 -3.02
CA ARG A 245 5.19 18.91 -1.95
C ARG A 245 4.51 18.70 -0.58
N LEU A 246 3.46 19.46 -0.34
CA LEU A 246 2.66 19.37 0.88
C LEU A 246 1.95 18.00 1.05
N VAL A 247 1.44 17.39 -0.02
CA VAL A 247 0.80 16.06 0.02
C VAL A 247 1.82 14.99 0.37
N TRP A 248 3.03 15.09 -0.17
CA TRP A 248 4.12 14.17 0.16
C TRP A 248 4.57 14.32 1.62
N ALA A 249 4.73 15.55 2.11
CA ALA A 249 5.08 15.81 3.51
C ALA A 249 4.03 15.22 4.46
N ARG A 250 2.75 15.38 4.17
CA ARG A 250 1.65 14.81 4.97
C ARG A 250 1.68 13.27 4.97
N ARG A 251 1.99 12.63 3.83
CA ARG A 251 2.12 11.17 3.75
C ARG A 251 3.30 10.66 4.59
N MET A 252 4.44 11.35 4.57
CA MET A 252 5.60 10.99 5.39
C MET A 252 5.27 11.09 6.89
N VAL A 253 4.52 12.11 7.33
CA VAL A 253 4.13 12.26 8.74
C VAL A 253 3.37 11.04 9.26
N VAL A 254 2.54 10.41 8.44
CA VAL A 254 1.73 9.24 8.84
C VAL A 254 2.57 7.99 9.10
N LEU A 255 3.83 7.95 8.67
CA LEU A 255 4.75 6.82 8.84
C LEU A 255 4.14 5.48 8.35
N PRO A 256 3.83 5.34 7.05
CA PRO A 256 3.34 4.08 6.50
C PRO A 256 4.37 2.94 6.61
N ILE A 257 3.97 1.72 6.28
CA ILE A 257 4.83 0.53 6.44
C ILE A 257 6.17 0.65 5.72
N GLY A 258 6.20 1.25 4.53
CA GLY A 258 7.43 1.48 3.77
C GLY A 258 8.43 2.35 4.50
N GLU A 259 7.99 3.45 5.08
CA GLU A 259 8.83 4.36 5.86
C GLU A 259 9.33 3.70 7.16
N ARG A 260 8.51 2.87 7.83
CA ARG A 260 8.97 2.09 8.98
C ARG A 260 10.05 1.08 8.58
N THR A 261 9.83 0.37 7.47
CA THR A 261 10.84 -0.53 6.90
C THR A 261 12.12 0.22 6.57
N ALA A 262 12.01 1.43 5.97
CA ALA A 262 13.18 2.27 5.69
C ALA A 262 13.94 2.64 6.99
N VAL A 263 13.22 3.03 8.06
CA VAL A 263 13.84 3.31 9.36
C VAL A 263 14.59 2.09 9.88
N ILE A 264 13.98 0.90 9.86
CA ILE A 264 14.64 -0.34 10.30
C ILE A 264 15.89 -0.60 9.46
N CYS A 265 15.76 -0.58 8.13
CA CYS A 265 16.83 -0.97 7.22
C CYS A 265 18.00 0.04 7.15
N LEU A 266 17.74 1.32 7.42
CA LEU A 266 18.75 2.37 7.31
C LEU A 266 19.32 2.77 8.67
N VAL A 267 18.47 2.86 9.71
CA VAL A 267 18.90 3.35 11.02
C VAL A 267 19.57 2.25 11.84
N ALA A 268 19.03 1.01 11.84
CA ALA A 268 19.60 -0.06 12.65
C ALA A 268 21.05 -0.40 12.30
N PRO A 269 21.48 -0.53 11.03
CA PRO A 269 22.88 -0.80 10.71
C PRO A 269 23.84 0.35 11.01
N VAL A 270 23.34 1.60 11.03
CA VAL A 270 24.17 2.80 11.23
C VAL A 270 24.24 3.20 12.71
N PHE A 271 23.10 3.22 13.39
CA PHE A 271 22.92 3.78 14.74
C PHE A 271 22.42 2.75 15.77
N GLU A 272 22.37 1.47 15.41
CA GLU A 272 21.96 0.37 16.27
C GLU A 272 20.44 0.35 16.64
N ALA A 273 20.01 -0.71 17.34
CA ALA A 273 18.60 -0.94 17.65
C ALA A 273 18.00 0.11 18.59
N ARG A 274 18.77 0.61 19.57
CA ARG A 274 18.29 1.61 20.53
C ARG A 274 17.81 2.89 19.83
N VAL A 275 18.63 3.42 18.93
CA VAL A 275 18.28 4.64 18.17
C VAL A 275 17.11 4.35 17.22
N THR A 276 17.10 3.17 16.60
CA THR A 276 16.00 2.75 15.74
C THR A 276 14.65 2.78 16.47
N PHE A 277 14.58 2.22 17.69
CA PHE A 277 13.35 2.25 18.48
C PHE A 277 12.97 3.67 18.92
N LEU A 278 13.91 4.50 19.30
CA LEU A 278 13.63 5.89 19.65
C LEU A 278 13.05 6.67 18.47
N VAL A 279 13.58 6.47 17.26
CA VAL A 279 13.04 7.07 16.02
C VAL A 279 11.64 6.55 15.73
N LEU A 280 11.41 5.23 15.84
CA LEU A 280 10.10 4.61 15.61
C LEU A 280 9.06 5.10 16.62
N LEU A 281 9.42 5.23 17.89
CA LEU A 281 8.53 5.72 18.95
C LEU A 281 8.22 7.20 18.78
N ALA A 282 9.22 8.04 18.55
CA ALA A 282 9.04 9.47 18.39
C ALA A 282 8.19 9.79 17.15
N TRP A 283 8.60 9.29 15.99
CA TRP A 283 7.88 9.52 14.74
C TRP A 283 6.52 8.81 14.73
N GLY A 284 6.47 7.54 15.17
CA GLY A 284 5.23 6.76 15.28
C GLY A 284 4.23 7.40 16.25
N GLY A 285 4.69 7.98 17.36
CA GLY A 285 3.86 8.73 18.31
C GLY A 285 3.24 9.97 17.67
N VAL A 286 4.06 10.81 17.01
CA VAL A 286 3.57 11.97 16.26
C VAL A 286 2.56 11.56 15.18
N ALA A 287 2.87 10.51 14.42
CA ALA A 287 1.98 9.98 13.39
C ALA A 287 0.64 9.51 13.98
N THR A 288 0.67 8.85 15.13
CA THR A 288 -0.55 8.35 15.81
C THR A 288 -1.42 9.49 16.30
N LEU A 289 -0.83 10.49 16.94
CA LEU A 289 -1.55 11.69 17.40
C LEU A 289 -2.16 12.46 16.22
N TYR A 290 -1.40 12.65 15.15
CA TYR A 290 -1.88 13.30 13.94
C TYR A 290 -3.06 12.54 13.31
N MET A 291 -2.97 11.21 13.22
CA MET A 291 -4.04 10.35 12.72
C MET A 291 -5.29 10.44 13.59
N LEU A 292 -5.13 10.37 14.91
CA LEU A 292 -6.23 10.43 15.87
C LEU A 292 -6.95 11.78 15.81
N ALA A 293 -6.20 12.88 15.83
CA ALA A 293 -6.76 14.23 15.69
C ALA A 293 -7.56 14.37 14.38
N GLY A 294 -7.01 13.90 13.25
CA GLY A 294 -7.70 13.95 11.97
C GLY A 294 -9.00 13.13 11.94
N ARG A 295 -9.06 12.00 12.65
CA ARG A 295 -10.27 11.17 12.77
C ARG A 295 -11.33 11.82 13.65
N ILE A 296 -10.93 12.38 14.79
CA ILE A 296 -11.84 13.10 15.70
C ILE A 296 -12.48 14.28 14.96
N VAL A 297 -11.70 15.13 14.31
CA VAL A 297 -12.23 16.27 13.55
C VAL A 297 -13.23 15.84 12.48
N ARG A 298 -12.96 14.75 11.75
CA ARG A 298 -13.88 14.22 10.75
C ARG A 298 -15.16 13.63 11.34
N SER A 299 -15.06 12.94 12.48
CA SER A 299 -16.26 12.39 13.14
C SER A 299 -17.17 13.49 13.66
N LEU A 300 -16.62 14.57 14.23
CA LEU A 300 -17.39 15.74 14.68
C LEU A 300 -18.13 16.41 13.51
N ARG A 301 -17.45 16.65 12.39
CA ARG A 301 -18.09 17.24 11.19
C ARG A 301 -19.18 16.36 10.58
N ARG A 302 -19.13 15.04 10.74
CA ARG A 302 -20.18 14.13 10.29
C ARG A 302 -21.37 14.10 11.23
N ALA A 303 -21.20 14.47 12.49
CA ALA A 303 -22.29 14.55 13.48
C ALA A 303 -23.08 15.86 13.37
N GLU A 304 -22.51 16.89 12.74
CA GLU A 304 -23.11 18.21 12.54
C GLU A 304 -23.89 18.35 11.22
N GLY A 305 -23.76 17.43 10.28
CA GLY A 305 -24.41 17.43 8.96
C GLY A 305 -25.31 16.22 8.72
#